data_3407cff3ed6b71174a40b9c1e630e4fa
#
_entry.id   3407cff3ed6b71174a40b9c1e630e4fa
#
_cell.length_a   1.000
_cell.length_b   1.000
_cell.length_c   1.000
_cell.angle_alpha   90.00
_cell.angle_beta   90.00
_cell.angle_gamma   90.00
#
_symmetry.space_group_name_H-M   'P 1'
#
loop_
_entity.id
_entity.type
_entity.pdbx_description
1 polymer ?
#
loop_
_entity_poly.entity_id
_entity_poly.type
_entity_poly.pdbx_seq_one_letter_code
_entity_poly.pdbx_strand_id
1 'polypeptide(L)'
;KGLTVLPGCIDTQVHFREPGLVHKEDLASGTKGAVLGGITGIFEMPNTKPPTITKDDFEVKIMLAEKKIFCDFSFFVGAARENINKLDYLENLSGCCGVKVFMGASTGELLVEDDESLRKILSTGKRRVAVHSEDEYRLKDRKHIIEKKDVTVHDHEHWRDAKAALSSTKRLLKIAKEVGRKIHVLHISTADEIPLLKESKSFATAEVTPQHLFFHSPDCYDRLGTFAQMNPPIREIKHKEGLWKAVKEKVIDVVGSDHAPHTISEKNNKYPNS
;
A
#
# COMPACT_ATOMS: atom_id res chain seq x y z
N LYS A 1 -24.85 11.60 -27.14
CA LYS A 1 -24.87 10.37 -27.97
C LYS A 1 -23.46 9.80 -28.04
N GLY A 2 -23.29 8.46 -27.82
CA GLY A 2 -21.99 7.77 -27.94
C GLY A 2 -21.15 7.72 -26.64
N LEU A 3 -21.67 8.19 -25.49
CA LEU A 3 -21.01 8.03 -24.20
C LEU A 3 -21.58 6.81 -23.46
N THR A 4 -20.69 6.07 -22.79
CA THR A 4 -21.05 4.99 -21.86
C THR A 4 -20.93 5.54 -20.45
N VAL A 5 -22.01 5.41 -19.66
CA VAL A 5 -22.02 5.78 -18.25
C VAL A 5 -21.64 4.56 -17.42
N LEU A 6 -20.63 4.71 -16.57
CA LEU A 6 -20.18 3.69 -15.63
C LEU A 6 -20.42 4.18 -14.19
N PRO A 7 -20.56 3.27 -13.22
CA PRO A 7 -20.48 3.64 -11.81
C PRO A 7 -19.15 4.36 -11.53
N GLY A 8 -19.15 5.32 -10.60
CA GLY A 8 -17.91 5.95 -10.12
C GLY A 8 -16.97 4.91 -9.52
N CYS A 9 -15.68 5.01 -9.83
CA CYS A 9 -14.68 4.13 -9.27
C CYS A 9 -14.34 4.53 -7.83
N ILE A 10 -13.96 3.55 -7.01
CA ILE A 10 -13.43 3.77 -5.67
C ILE A 10 -11.94 3.37 -5.69
N ASP A 11 -11.07 4.29 -5.27
CA ASP A 11 -9.66 3.99 -5.09
C ASP A 11 -9.39 3.60 -3.63
N THR A 12 -9.02 2.35 -3.42
CA THR A 12 -8.88 1.76 -2.10
C THR A 12 -7.53 2.04 -1.44
N GLN A 13 -6.61 2.71 -2.15
CA GLN A 13 -5.27 2.98 -1.64
C GLN A 13 -4.70 4.28 -2.21
N VAL A 14 -4.74 5.36 -1.40
CA VAL A 14 -4.13 6.64 -1.75
C VAL A 14 -3.34 7.22 -0.56
N HIS A 15 -2.37 8.07 -0.86
CA HIS A 15 -1.51 8.77 0.11
C HIS A 15 -1.47 10.27 -0.20
N PHE A 16 -2.50 11.02 0.17
CA PHE A 16 -2.59 12.46 -0.10
C PHE A 16 -1.75 13.34 0.83
N ARG A 17 -0.90 12.72 1.63
CA ARG A 17 0.18 13.39 2.37
C ARG A 17 -0.26 14.36 3.48
N GLU A 18 -1.52 14.65 3.64
CA GLU A 18 -2.03 15.55 4.67
C GLU A 18 -2.64 14.77 5.86
N PRO A 19 -2.27 15.15 7.09
CA PRO A 19 -1.45 16.30 7.51
C PRO A 19 0.07 16.10 7.31
N GLY A 20 0.81 17.22 7.36
CA GLY A 20 2.25 17.30 7.60
C GLY A 20 3.18 17.18 6.40
N LEU A 21 2.74 16.64 5.26
CA LEU A 21 3.56 16.49 4.05
C LEU A 21 2.94 17.21 2.83
N VAL A 22 2.21 18.30 3.09
CA VAL A 22 1.43 19.04 2.09
C VAL A 22 2.25 19.69 0.97
N HIS A 23 3.57 19.74 1.11
CA HIS A 23 4.46 20.16 0.03
C HIS A 23 4.50 19.16 -1.14
N LYS A 24 4.07 17.90 -0.91
CA LYS A 24 3.97 16.87 -1.93
C LYS A 24 2.58 16.84 -2.58
N GLU A 25 1.55 16.90 -1.76
CA GLU A 25 0.14 16.97 -2.12
C GLU A 25 -0.71 17.22 -0.86
N ASP A 26 -1.94 17.70 -1.05
CA ASP A 26 -2.94 17.83 0.01
C ASP A 26 -4.26 17.14 -0.36
N LEU A 27 -5.18 17.05 0.60
CA LEU A 27 -6.49 16.43 0.40
C LEU A 27 -7.32 17.12 -0.70
N ALA A 28 -7.19 18.43 -0.87
CA ALA A 28 -7.94 19.16 -1.89
C ALA A 28 -7.44 18.87 -3.29
N SER A 29 -6.11 18.98 -3.51
CA SER A 29 -5.51 18.74 -4.82
C SER A 29 -5.61 17.27 -5.24
N GLY A 30 -5.35 16.34 -4.32
CA GLY A 30 -5.42 14.92 -4.57
C GLY A 30 -6.83 14.46 -4.94
N THR A 31 -7.84 14.85 -4.16
CA THR A 31 -9.23 14.46 -4.46
C THR A 31 -9.80 15.17 -5.69
N LYS A 32 -9.38 16.39 -5.99
CA LYS A 32 -9.71 17.05 -7.26
C LYS A 32 -9.16 16.28 -8.45
N GLY A 33 -7.91 15.82 -8.38
CA GLY A 33 -7.30 14.93 -9.39
C GLY A 33 -8.05 13.61 -9.52
N ALA A 34 -8.41 12.99 -8.40
CA ALA A 34 -9.18 11.74 -8.35
C ALA A 34 -10.54 11.88 -9.07
N VAL A 35 -11.32 12.91 -8.75
CA VAL A 35 -12.63 13.17 -9.39
C VAL A 35 -12.48 13.41 -10.90
N LEU A 36 -11.47 14.17 -11.32
CA LEU A 36 -11.18 14.39 -12.74
C LEU A 36 -10.81 13.09 -13.47
N GLY A 37 -10.25 12.11 -12.75
CA GLY A 37 -9.97 10.75 -13.24
C GLY A 37 -11.15 9.78 -13.16
N GLY A 38 -12.32 10.20 -12.64
CA GLY A 38 -13.52 9.35 -12.51
C GLY A 38 -13.60 8.58 -11.19
N ILE A 39 -12.76 8.92 -10.20
CA ILE A 39 -12.81 8.36 -8.84
C ILE A 39 -13.82 9.15 -8.02
N THR A 40 -14.81 8.48 -7.46
CA THR A 40 -15.89 9.09 -6.65
C THR A 40 -15.78 8.79 -5.16
N GLY A 41 -14.85 7.95 -4.76
CA GLY A 41 -14.55 7.64 -3.36
C GLY A 41 -13.11 7.18 -3.19
N ILE A 42 -12.50 7.49 -2.04
CA ILE A 42 -11.11 7.13 -1.74
C ILE A 42 -10.98 6.53 -0.34
N PHE A 43 -10.00 5.61 -0.20
CA PHE A 43 -9.52 5.15 1.10
C PHE A 43 -8.07 5.60 1.28
N GLU A 44 -7.85 6.50 2.23
CA GLU A 44 -6.55 7.16 2.41
C GLU A 44 -5.77 6.55 3.57
N MET A 45 -4.47 6.40 3.37
CA MET A 45 -3.54 5.68 4.22
C MET A 45 -3.05 6.53 5.41
N PRO A 46 -2.63 5.87 6.53
CA PRO A 46 -2.35 6.55 7.80
C PRO A 46 -0.93 7.12 7.93
N ASN A 47 -0.04 6.92 6.95
CA ASN A 47 1.37 7.33 7.04
C ASN A 47 1.61 8.82 6.73
N THR A 48 0.92 9.66 7.47
CA THR A 48 1.02 11.13 7.48
C THR A 48 1.99 11.62 8.57
N LYS A 49 2.11 12.93 8.80
CA LYS A 49 2.87 13.52 9.91
C LYS A 49 1.99 14.50 10.72
N PRO A 50 1.58 14.14 11.95
CA PRO A 50 1.82 12.83 12.60
C PRO A 50 1.12 11.68 11.86
N PRO A 51 1.52 10.40 12.11
CA PRO A 51 0.80 9.25 11.61
C PRO A 51 -0.58 9.15 12.27
N THR A 52 -1.58 8.64 11.54
CA THR A 52 -2.95 8.51 12.04
C THR A 52 -3.08 7.22 12.88
N ILE A 53 -2.68 7.26 14.15
CA ILE A 53 -2.63 6.09 15.06
C ILE A 53 -3.45 6.25 16.33
N THR A 54 -3.92 7.46 16.62
CA THR A 54 -4.78 7.77 17.78
C THR A 54 -6.15 8.27 17.31
N LYS A 55 -7.10 8.35 18.25
CA LYS A 55 -8.39 8.98 18.01
C LYS A 55 -8.23 10.44 17.60
N ASP A 56 -7.40 11.17 18.30
CA ASP A 56 -7.21 12.62 18.05
C ASP A 56 -6.61 12.88 16.66
N ASP A 57 -5.59 12.10 16.25
CA ASP A 57 -5.03 12.19 14.89
C ASP A 57 -6.10 11.91 13.83
N PHE A 58 -6.95 10.90 14.09
CA PHE A 58 -8.01 10.52 13.19
C PHE A 58 -9.08 11.61 13.05
N GLU A 59 -9.54 12.18 14.16
CA GLU A 59 -10.52 13.27 14.19
C GLU A 59 -9.99 14.54 13.52
N VAL A 60 -8.73 14.89 13.75
CA VAL A 60 -8.06 16.01 13.05
C VAL A 60 -8.09 15.79 11.54
N LYS A 61 -7.79 14.57 11.08
CA LYS A 61 -7.78 14.23 9.66
C LYS A 61 -9.20 14.30 9.05
N ILE A 62 -10.22 13.82 9.76
CA ILE A 62 -11.63 13.97 9.35
C ILE A 62 -12.00 15.45 9.21
N MET A 63 -11.71 16.28 10.20
CA MET A 63 -12.01 17.72 10.15
C MET A 63 -11.32 18.44 8.99
N LEU A 64 -10.09 18.03 8.62
CA LEU A 64 -9.40 18.56 7.46
C LEU A 64 -10.09 18.16 6.16
N ALA A 65 -10.52 16.91 6.08
CA ALA A 65 -11.19 16.35 4.91
C ALA A 65 -12.55 17.00 4.64
N GLU A 66 -13.41 17.12 5.64
CA GLU A 66 -14.75 17.70 5.53
C GLU A 66 -14.76 19.12 4.93
N LYS A 67 -13.65 19.86 5.07
CA LYS A 67 -13.53 21.24 4.60
C LYS A 67 -13.12 21.37 3.14
N LYS A 68 -12.52 20.33 2.54
CA LYS A 68 -11.81 20.51 1.26
C LYS A 68 -11.84 19.32 0.29
N ILE A 69 -12.37 18.17 0.69
CA ILE A 69 -12.45 16.97 -0.17
C ILE A 69 -13.57 17.10 -1.21
N PHE A 70 -13.34 16.59 -2.42
CA PHE A 70 -14.26 16.66 -3.56
C PHE A 70 -14.99 15.35 -3.85
N CYS A 71 -14.71 14.26 -3.14
CA CYS A 71 -15.34 12.94 -3.31
C CYS A 71 -15.65 12.31 -1.95
N ASP A 72 -16.35 11.18 -1.95
CA ASP A 72 -16.51 10.38 -0.73
C ASP A 72 -15.16 9.88 -0.23
N PHE A 73 -15.02 9.76 1.10
CA PHE A 73 -13.76 9.36 1.70
C PHE A 73 -13.92 8.48 2.94
N SER A 74 -12.91 7.68 3.18
CA SER A 74 -12.71 6.97 4.44
C SER A 74 -11.21 6.83 4.71
N PHE A 75 -10.81 6.75 5.98
CA PHE A 75 -9.41 6.73 6.36
C PHE A 75 -9.06 5.43 7.07
N PHE A 76 -7.84 4.94 6.83
CA PHE A 76 -7.27 3.87 7.65
C PHE A 76 -6.64 4.42 8.93
N VAL A 77 -6.75 3.66 10.00
CA VAL A 77 -5.91 3.82 11.19
C VAL A 77 -4.67 2.95 11.03
N GLY A 78 -3.50 3.51 11.31
CA GLY A 78 -2.24 2.78 11.30
C GLY A 78 -2.10 1.89 12.53
N ALA A 79 -1.71 0.63 12.33
CA ALA A 79 -1.27 -0.21 13.43
C ALA A 79 0.18 0.13 13.80
N ALA A 80 0.41 0.37 15.09
CA ALA A 80 1.72 0.57 15.70
C ALA A 80 1.77 -0.25 17.00
N ARG A 81 2.96 -0.56 17.49
CA ARG A 81 3.12 -1.36 18.72
C ARG A 81 2.40 -0.73 19.93
N GLU A 82 2.35 0.59 19.98
CA GLU A 82 1.78 1.38 21.08
C GLU A 82 0.24 1.43 21.09
N ASN A 83 -0.41 1.18 19.94
CA ASN A 83 -1.87 1.27 19.86
C ASN A 83 -2.61 -0.06 19.69
N ILE A 84 -1.90 -1.20 19.72
CA ILE A 84 -2.48 -2.54 19.49
C ILE A 84 -3.75 -2.76 20.32
N ASN A 85 -3.71 -2.44 21.60
CA ASN A 85 -4.83 -2.65 22.53
C ASN A 85 -6.03 -1.69 22.30
N LYS A 86 -5.89 -0.72 21.40
CA LYS A 86 -6.93 0.26 21.05
C LYS A 86 -7.50 0.05 19.64
N LEU A 87 -6.94 -0.88 18.86
CA LEU A 87 -7.29 -1.04 17.45
C LEU A 87 -8.76 -1.42 17.22
N ASP A 88 -9.36 -2.21 18.10
CA ASP A 88 -10.79 -2.56 17.99
C ASP A 88 -11.71 -1.35 18.21
N TYR A 89 -11.32 -0.42 19.07
CA TYR A 89 -12.00 0.86 19.24
C TYR A 89 -11.75 1.76 18.04
N LEU A 90 -10.50 1.92 17.64
CA LEU A 90 -10.09 2.83 16.57
C LEU A 90 -10.67 2.44 15.20
N GLU A 91 -10.72 1.16 14.88
CA GLU A 91 -11.29 0.70 13.61
C GLU A 91 -12.80 0.98 13.49
N ASN A 92 -13.49 1.25 14.61
CA ASN A 92 -14.92 1.55 14.67
C ASN A 92 -15.24 3.05 14.74
N LEU A 93 -14.26 3.94 14.67
CA LEU A 93 -14.49 5.37 14.56
C LEU A 93 -15.28 5.68 13.29
N SER A 94 -16.13 6.70 13.36
CA SER A 94 -16.89 7.16 12.18
C SER A 94 -15.94 7.64 11.10
N GLY A 95 -16.10 7.16 9.86
CA GLY A 95 -15.20 7.46 8.74
C GLY A 95 -13.95 6.55 8.67
N CYS A 96 -13.80 5.56 9.56
CA CYS A 96 -12.71 4.59 9.48
C CYS A 96 -13.07 3.42 8.56
N CYS A 97 -12.24 3.10 7.58
CA CYS A 97 -12.41 1.93 6.70
C CYS A 97 -11.73 0.67 7.24
N GLY A 98 -10.82 0.78 8.19
CA GLY A 98 -10.12 -0.36 8.78
C GLY A 98 -8.75 -0.01 9.32
N VAL A 99 -7.96 -1.05 9.56
CA VAL A 99 -6.58 -0.94 10.07
C VAL A 99 -5.60 -1.18 8.94
N LYS A 100 -4.53 -0.38 8.88
CA LYS A 100 -3.38 -0.57 7.96
C LYS A 100 -2.16 -1.04 8.73
N VAL A 101 -1.50 -2.07 8.20
CA VAL A 101 -0.22 -2.62 8.70
C VAL A 101 0.86 -2.48 7.63
N PHE A 102 2.07 -2.14 8.05
CA PHE A 102 3.27 -2.16 7.23
C PHE A 102 4.23 -3.24 7.77
N MET A 103 4.40 -4.35 7.05
CA MET A 103 5.32 -5.43 7.43
C MET A 103 6.75 -5.22 6.94
N GLY A 104 6.96 -4.32 5.98
CA GLY A 104 8.27 -3.91 5.46
C GLY A 104 8.41 -2.40 5.43
N ALA A 105 9.65 -1.92 5.42
CA ALA A 105 9.95 -0.51 5.53
C ALA A 105 9.33 0.33 4.42
N SER A 106 8.35 1.13 4.81
CA SER A 106 7.95 2.31 4.06
C SER A 106 7.99 3.55 4.96
N THR A 107 7.71 3.42 6.28
CA THR A 107 7.79 4.51 7.27
C THR A 107 8.09 3.92 8.65
N GLY A 108 9.15 4.40 9.32
CA GLY A 108 9.72 3.79 10.53
C GLY A 108 8.78 3.62 11.73
N GLU A 109 7.84 4.56 11.96
CA GLU A 109 6.96 4.56 13.13
C GLU A 109 5.81 3.54 13.04
N LEU A 110 5.45 3.11 11.82
CA LEU A 110 4.34 2.17 11.55
C LEU A 110 4.82 0.77 11.21
N LEU A 111 6.11 0.48 11.39
CA LEU A 111 6.68 -0.81 11.01
C LEU A 111 6.31 -1.91 12.03
N VAL A 112 5.72 -2.99 11.50
CA VAL A 112 5.37 -4.20 12.26
C VAL A 112 6.00 -5.41 11.56
N GLU A 113 7.30 -5.65 11.83
CA GLU A 113 8.06 -6.69 11.16
C GLU A 113 7.93 -8.07 11.79
N ASP A 114 7.62 -8.15 13.09
CA ASP A 114 7.63 -9.40 13.84
C ASP A 114 6.26 -10.10 13.91
N ASP A 115 6.30 -11.43 13.97
CA ASP A 115 5.10 -12.28 13.96
C ASP A 115 4.26 -12.13 15.23
N GLU A 116 4.87 -11.79 16.37
CA GLU A 116 4.15 -11.62 17.63
C GLU A 116 3.27 -10.37 17.60
N SER A 117 3.84 -9.24 17.22
CA SER A 117 3.09 -7.99 17.05
C SER A 117 2.02 -8.12 15.98
N LEU A 118 2.34 -8.73 14.83
CA LEU A 118 1.37 -8.99 13.76
C LEU A 118 0.19 -9.85 14.27
N ARG A 119 0.47 -10.92 15.03
CA ARG A 119 -0.55 -11.79 15.63
C ARG A 119 -1.45 -11.01 16.58
N LYS A 120 -0.90 -10.20 17.46
CA LYS A 120 -1.67 -9.35 18.39
C LYS A 120 -2.59 -8.39 17.61
N ILE A 121 -2.06 -7.70 16.59
CA ILE A 121 -2.84 -6.79 15.76
C ILE A 121 -3.99 -7.53 15.06
N LEU A 122 -3.72 -8.66 14.43
CA LEU A 122 -4.73 -9.43 13.71
C LEU A 122 -5.75 -10.10 14.66
N SER A 123 -5.42 -10.31 15.92
CA SER A 123 -6.34 -10.80 16.95
C SER A 123 -7.23 -9.70 17.53
N THR A 124 -6.92 -8.42 17.28
CA THR A 124 -7.63 -7.27 17.85
C THR A 124 -8.60 -6.68 16.81
N GLY A 125 -9.89 -6.57 17.18
CA GLY A 125 -10.94 -6.05 16.31
C GLY A 125 -11.52 -7.07 15.32
N LYS A 126 -12.31 -6.61 14.32
CA LYS A 126 -13.08 -7.47 13.41
C LYS A 126 -13.05 -7.03 11.95
N ARG A 127 -12.76 -5.73 11.67
CA ARG A 127 -12.73 -5.21 10.30
C ARG A 127 -11.56 -5.78 9.53
N ARG A 128 -11.63 -5.77 8.21
CA ARG A 128 -10.54 -6.21 7.33
C ARG A 128 -9.30 -5.36 7.56
N VAL A 129 -8.13 -5.99 7.66
CA VAL A 129 -6.85 -5.31 7.84
C VAL A 129 -6.14 -5.24 6.49
N ALA A 130 -5.80 -4.03 6.05
CA ALA A 130 -5.01 -3.79 4.84
C ALA A 130 -3.51 -3.87 5.16
N VAL A 131 -2.74 -4.58 4.36
CA VAL A 131 -1.35 -4.90 4.69
C VAL A 131 -0.41 -4.64 3.51
N HIS A 132 0.61 -3.80 3.74
CA HIS A 132 1.80 -3.75 2.91
C HIS A 132 2.70 -4.92 3.28
N SER A 133 2.88 -5.87 2.36
CA SER A 133 3.49 -7.17 2.63
C SER A 133 4.85 -7.32 1.95
N GLU A 134 5.90 -6.80 2.58
CA GLU A 134 7.30 -7.09 2.25
C GLU A 134 8.05 -7.54 3.51
N ASP A 135 9.00 -8.46 3.38
CA ASP A 135 9.73 -9.05 4.51
C ASP A 135 10.88 -8.15 4.95
N GLU A 136 10.68 -7.42 6.05
CA GLU A 136 11.66 -6.48 6.58
C GLU A 136 12.99 -7.15 6.94
N TYR A 137 12.98 -8.39 7.45
CA TYR A 137 14.21 -9.12 7.76
C TYR A 137 15.02 -9.34 6.50
N ARG A 138 14.36 -9.74 5.41
CA ARG A 138 15.03 -9.91 4.11
C ARG A 138 15.50 -8.59 3.53
N LEU A 139 14.76 -7.50 3.68
CA LEU A 139 15.19 -6.17 3.24
C LEU A 139 16.44 -5.71 3.99
N LYS A 140 16.51 -5.94 5.32
CA LYS A 140 17.69 -5.63 6.14
C LYS A 140 18.91 -6.45 5.73
N ASP A 141 18.75 -7.77 5.56
CA ASP A 141 19.81 -8.68 5.12
C ASP A 141 20.41 -8.28 3.76
N ARG A 142 19.56 -7.81 2.85
CA ARG A 142 19.96 -7.41 1.49
C ARG A 142 20.34 -5.93 1.33
N LYS A 143 20.37 -5.17 2.41
CA LYS A 143 20.64 -3.73 2.39
C LYS A 143 21.99 -3.36 1.72
N HIS A 144 22.99 -4.25 1.81
CA HIS A 144 24.26 -4.11 1.13
C HIS A 144 24.16 -3.85 -0.39
N ILE A 145 23.04 -4.28 -1.04
CA ILE A 145 22.80 -4.05 -2.47
C ILE A 145 22.66 -2.56 -2.77
N ILE A 146 22.02 -1.79 -1.88
CA ILE A 146 21.79 -0.36 -2.06
C ILE A 146 22.81 0.53 -1.35
N GLU A 147 23.75 -0.05 -0.59
CA GLU A 147 24.83 0.67 0.08
C GLU A 147 26.12 0.71 -0.74
N LYS A 148 26.16 0.05 -1.88
CA LYS A 148 27.32 0.07 -2.79
C LYS A 148 27.52 1.45 -3.45
N LYS A 149 28.77 1.77 -3.84
CA LYS A 149 29.14 3.07 -4.40
C LYS A 149 28.40 3.42 -5.70
N ASP A 150 28.21 2.43 -6.57
CA ASP A 150 27.63 2.61 -7.90
C ASP A 150 26.17 2.13 -7.98
N VAL A 151 25.42 2.37 -6.90
CA VAL A 151 24.00 2.00 -6.80
C VAL A 151 23.15 2.81 -7.78
N THR A 152 22.23 2.12 -8.44
CA THR A 152 21.28 2.71 -9.39
C THR A 152 19.84 2.25 -9.08
N VAL A 153 18.87 2.84 -9.74
CA VAL A 153 17.45 2.43 -9.58
C VAL A 153 17.20 0.99 -10.01
N HIS A 154 18.04 0.39 -10.87
CA HIS A 154 17.95 -1.03 -11.24
C HIS A 154 18.21 -1.96 -10.05
N ASP A 155 18.95 -1.50 -9.04
CA ASP A 155 19.19 -2.27 -7.82
C ASP A 155 17.96 -2.35 -6.91
N HIS A 156 16.94 -1.52 -7.16
CA HIS A 156 15.75 -1.45 -6.34
C HIS A 156 14.97 -2.76 -6.30
N GLU A 157 14.70 -3.35 -7.46
CA GLU A 157 14.02 -4.65 -7.53
C GLU A 157 14.87 -5.82 -7.04
N HIS A 158 16.20 -5.69 -7.09
CA HIS A 158 17.11 -6.68 -6.53
C HIS A 158 17.15 -6.62 -5.01
N TRP A 159 17.16 -5.42 -4.43
CA TRP A 159 17.07 -5.25 -2.98
C TRP A 159 15.73 -5.76 -2.44
N ARG A 160 14.63 -5.27 -2.98
CA ARG A 160 13.25 -5.62 -2.62
C ARG A 160 12.72 -6.72 -3.53
N ASP A 161 13.40 -7.86 -3.54
CA ASP A 161 13.14 -8.92 -4.52
C ASP A 161 11.78 -9.63 -4.36
N ALA A 162 11.40 -10.44 -5.34
CA ALA A 162 10.14 -11.18 -5.32
C ALA A 162 9.99 -12.08 -4.08
N LYS A 163 11.11 -12.58 -3.52
CA LYS A 163 11.08 -13.38 -2.29
C LYS A 163 10.73 -12.54 -1.06
N ALA A 164 11.05 -11.24 -1.03
CA ALA A 164 10.64 -10.36 0.07
C ALA A 164 9.11 -10.24 0.12
N ALA A 165 8.43 -10.08 -1.02
CA ALA A 165 6.97 -10.08 -1.08
C ALA A 165 6.39 -11.48 -0.74
N LEU A 166 6.86 -12.52 -1.38
CA LEU A 166 6.36 -13.89 -1.21
C LEU A 166 6.46 -14.39 0.23
N SER A 167 7.63 -14.22 0.89
CA SER A 167 7.83 -14.70 2.27
C SER A 167 6.97 -13.93 3.26
N SER A 168 6.83 -12.63 3.10
CA SER A 168 5.94 -11.80 3.92
C SER A 168 4.48 -12.21 3.76
N THR A 169 4.00 -12.34 2.52
CA THR A 169 2.62 -12.75 2.22
C THR A 169 2.33 -14.14 2.77
N LYS A 170 3.26 -15.09 2.66
CA LYS A 170 3.12 -16.43 3.25
C LYS A 170 2.97 -16.37 4.78
N ARG A 171 3.80 -15.58 5.47
CA ARG A 171 3.71 -15.36 6.93
C ARG A 171 2.36 -14.73 7.31
N LEU A 172 1.99 -13.66 6.62
CA LEU A 172 0.74 -12.94 6.83
C LEU A 172 -0.48 -13.85 6.71
N LEU A 173 -0.58 -14.60 5.60
CA LEU A 173 -1.70 -15.51 5.35
C LEU A 173 -1.80 -16.62 6.41
N LYS A 174 -0.65 -17.16 6.84
CA LYS A 174 -0.59 -18.16 7.91
C LYS A 174 -1.18 -17.59 9.21
N ILE A 175 -0.70 -16.44 9.67
CA ILE A 175 -1.13 -15.82 10.93
C ILE A 175 -2.60 -15.40 10.83
N ALA A 176 -3.03 -14.79 9.72
CA ALA A 176 -4.41 -14.37 9.53
C ALA A 176 -5.39 -15.55 9.59
N LYS A 177 -5.01 -16.70 8.99
CA LYS A 177 -5.79 -17.95 9.07
C LYS A 177 -5.87 -18.48 10.49
N GLU A 178 -4.75 -18.52 11.23
CA GLU A 178 -4.67 -19.02 12.61
C GLU A 178 -5.56 -18.21 13.58
N VAL A 179 -5.62 -16.88 13.39
CA VAL A 179 -6.42 -16.00 14.25
C VAL A 179 -7.84 -15.74 13.72
N GLY A 180 -8.16 -16.23 12.51
CA GLY A 180 -9.47 -16.03 11.89
C GLY A 180 -9.74 -14.61 11.38
N ARG A 181 -8.70 -13.80 11.13
CA ARG A 181 -8.86 -12.42 10.68
C ARG A 181 -8.97 -12.28 9.17
N LYS A 182 -9.94 -11.50 8.69
CA LYS A 182 -10.00 -11.11 7.28
C LYS A 182 -8.96 -10.04 6.98
N ILE A 183 -8.21 -10.20 5.89
CA ILE A 183 -7.15 -9.29 5.46
C ILE A 183 -7.32 -8.86 4.00
N HIS A 184 -6.65 -7.77 3.66
CA HIS A 184 -6.49 -7.28 2.28
C HIS A 184 -5.00 -7.08 2.02
N VAL A 185 -4.45 -7.82 1.07
CA VAL A 185 -3.04 -7.72 0.69
C VAL A 185 -2.93 -6.69 -0.43
N LEU A 186 -2.31 -5.56 -0.11
CA LEU A 186 -2.17 -4.41 -1.01
C LEU A 186 -1.13 -4.68 -2.10
N HIS A 187 -1.28 -3.99 -3.23
CA HIS A 187 -0.30 -3.86 -4.32
C HIS A 187 0.54 -5.13 -4.58
N ILE A 188 -0.09 -6.26 -4.82
CA ILE A 188 0.59 -7.50 -5.22
C ILE A 188 1.49 -7.22 -6.42
N SER A 189 2.77 -7.55 -6.30
CA SER A 189 3.79 -7.23 -7.30
C SER A 189 4.41 -8.44 -7.98
N THR A 190 4.18 -9.65 -7.48
CA THR A 190 4.78 -10.87 -8.03
C THR A 190 3.77 -11.97 -8.34
N ALA A 191 3.97 -12.67 -9.45
CA ALA A 191 3.19 -13.85 -9.82
C ALA A 191 3.33 -15.00 -8.81
N ASP A 192 4.43 -15.01 -8.05
CA ASP A 192 4.74 -16.06 -7.08
C ASP A 192 3.77 -16.09 -5.89
N GLU A 193 3.14 -14.95 -5.58
CA GLU A 193 2.14 -14.82 -4.50
C GLU A 193 0.76 -15.37 -4.90
N ILE A 194 0.47 -15.47 -6.19
CA ILE A 194 -0.87 -15.78 -6.71
C ILE A 194 -1.41 -17.13 -6.24
N PRO A 195 -0.64 -18.25 -6.23
CA PRO A 195 -1.12 -19.52 -5.70
C PRO A 195 -1.59 -19.42 -4.25
N LEU A 196 -0.82 -18.73 -3.39
CA LEU A 196 -1.15 -18.56 -1.96
C LEU A 196 -2.44 -17.75 -1.78
N LEU A 197 -2.60 -16.67 -2.55
CA LEU A 197 -3.79 -15.83 -2.51
C LEU A 197 -5.02 -16.57 -3.00
N LYS A 198 -4.89 -17.39 -4.06
CA LYS A 198 -5.96 -18.23 -4.59
C LYS A 198 -6.49 -19.21 -3.53
N GLU A 199 -5.61 -19.84 -2.77
CA GLU A 199 -5.96 -20.74 -1.68
C GLU A 199 -6.57 -20.04 -0.47
N SER A 200 -6.34 -18.74 -0.34
CA SER A 200 -6.73 -17.93 0.84
C SER A 200 -7.97 -17.07 0.62
N LYS A 201 -8.68 -17.22 -0.50
CA LYS A 201 -9.81 -16.36 -0.90
C LYS A 201 -10.95 -16.25 0.12
N SER A 202 -11.11 -17.24 1.00
CA SER A 202 -12.16 -17.22 2.04
C SER A 202 -11.95 -16.13 3.11
N PHE A 203 -10.70 -15.69 3.32
CA PHE A 203 -10.35 -14.67 4.33
C PHE A 203 -9.44 -13.56 3.81
N ALA A 204 -8.79 -13.73 2.67
CA ALA A 204 -7.90 -12.74 2.08
C ALA A 204 -8.44 -12.23 0.75
N THR A 205 -8.44 -10.92 0.57
CA THR A 205 -8.58 -10.24 -0.73
C THR A 205 -7.23 -9.67 -1.15
N ALA A 206 -7.04 -9.45 -2.44
CA ALA A 206 -5.79 -8.97 -3.02
C ALA A 206 -6.02 -7.79 -3.96
N GLU A 207 -5.08 -6.86 -3.93
CA GLU A 207 -5.06 -5.68 -4.76
C GLU A 207 -3.84 -5.68 -5.67
N VAL A 208 -3.97 -5.11 -6.86
CA VAL A 208 -2.86 -4.81 -7.77
C VAL A 208 -2.94 -3.35 -8.19
N THR A 209 -1.80 -2.75 -8.51
CA THR A 209 -1.79 -1.36 -9.01
C THR A 209 -1.72 -1.33 -10.54
N PRO A 210 -2.23 -0.25 -11.18
CA PRO A 210 -2.06 -0.02 -12.60
C PRO A 210 -0.59 -0.06 -13.03
N GLN A 211 0.33 0.42 -12.18
CA GLN A 211 1.76 0.45 -12.44
C GLN A 211 2.32 -0.97 -12.63
N HIS A 212 1.97 -1.92 -11.74
CA HIS A 212 2.40 -3.32 -11.84
C HIS A 212 1.74 -4.07 -13.01
N LEU A 213 0.58 -3.61 -13.49
CA LEU A 213 -0.08 -4.16 -14.67
C LEU A 213 0.46 -3.60 -15.99
N PHE A 214 1.03 -2.40 -15.97
CA PHE A 214 1.47 -1.69 -17.17
C PHE A 214 2.97 -1.80 -17.40
N PHE A 215 3.78 -1.47 -16.40
CA PHE A 215 5.23 -1.44 -16.50
C PHE A 215 5.86 -2.82 -16.23
N HIS A 216 7.12 -2.97 -16.66
CA HIS A 216 8.00 -4.09 -16.28
C HIS A 216 9.45 -3.63 -16.27
N SER A 217 10.30 -4.31 -15.48
CA SER A 217 11.75 -4.13 -15.51
C SER A 217 12.37 -4.98 -16.63
N PRO A 218 13.55 -4.58 -17.17
CA PRO A 218 14.26 -3.35 -16.86
C PRO A 218 13.72 -2.11 -17.59
N ASP A 219 12.82 -2.27 -18.59
CA ASP A 219 12.33 -1.21 -19.48
C ASP A 219 11.88 0.06 -18.76
N CYS A 220 11.10 -0.07 -17.69
CA CYS A 220 10.61 1.10 -16.93
C CYS A 220 11.76 1.86 -16.25
N TYR A 221 12.77 1.18 -15.73
CA TYR A 221 13.92 1.82 -15.09
C TYR A 221 14.85 2.47 -16.12
N ASP A 222 15.01 1.84 -17.30
CA ASP A 222 15.79 2.41 -18.41
C ASP A 222 15.18 3.72 -18.92
N ARG A 223 13.84 3.78 -18.99
CA ARG A 223 13.12 4.93 -19.57
C ARG A 223 12.81 6.02 -18.57
N LEU A 224 12.48 5.66 -17.33
CA LEU A 224 11.95 6.58 -16.33
C LEU A 224 12.92 6.83 -15.18
N GLY A 225 13.98 6.02 -15.04
CA GLY A 225 14.94 6.16 -13.96
C GLY A 225 14.22 6.08 -12.58
N THR A 226 14.57 7.01 -11.71
CA THR A 226 14.02 7.12 -10.35
C THR A 226 12.51 7.44 -10.30
N PHE A 227 11.93 7.93 -11.39
CA PHE A 227 10.47 8.11 -11.47
C PHE A 227 9.70 6.79 -11.45
N ALA A 228 10.33 5.67 -11.85
CA ALA A 228 9.74 4.33 -11.74
C ALA A 228 9.90 3.69 -10.35
N GLN A 229 10.63 4.34 -9.42
CA GLN A 229 10.83 3.80 -8.07
C GLN A 229 9.53 3.86 -7.26
N MET A 230 9.08 2.70 -6.82
CA MET A 230 7.94 2.51 -5.91
C MET A 230 8.12 1.27 -5.03
N ASN A 231 7.32 1.11 -3.99
CA ASN A 231 7.34 -0.03 -3.06
C ASN A 231 5.97 -0.71 -2.99
N PRO A 232 5.86 -2.00 -3.37
CA PRO A 232 6.90 -2.87 -3.92
C PRO A 232 7.39 -2.43 -5.30
N PRO A 233 8.61 -2.85 -5.73
CA PRO A 233 9.16 -2.46 -7.03
C PRO A 233 8.36 -3.01 -8.23
N ILE A 234 8.49 -2.33 -9.36
CA ILE A 234 8.14 -2.90 -10.67
C ILE A 234 9.10 -4.05 -10.97
N ARG A 235 8.57 -5.18 -11.45
CA ARG A 235 9.32 -6.42 -11.62
C ARG A 235 9.41 -6.85 -13.09
N GLU A 236 10.15 -7.93 -13.35
CA GLU A 236 10.28 -8.54 -14.68
C GLU A 236 8.92 -8.85 -15.31
N ILE A 237 8.91 -8.91 -16.64
CA ILE A 237 7.70 -9.09 -17.47
C ILE A 237 6.87 -10.32 -17.07
N LYS A 238 7.51 -11.42 -16.64
CA LYS A 238 6.80 -12.64 -16.18
C LYS A 238 5.83 -12.37 -15.02
N HIS A 239 6.19 -11.43 -14.12
CA HIS A 239 5.33 -11.04 -13.00
C HIS A 239 4.13 -10.23 -13.48
N LYS A 240 4.34 -9.27 -14.38
CA LYS A 240 3.25 -8.51 -15.01
C LYS A 240 2.24 -9.43 -15.71
N GLU A 241 2.73 -10.38 -16.52
CA GLU A 241 1.88 -11.36 -17.22
C GLU A 241 1.09 -12.23 -16.23
N GLY A 242 1.76 -12.68 -15.14
CA GLY A 242 1.12 -13.45 -14.08
C GLY A 242 0.04 -12.66 -13.33
N LEU A 243 0.27 -11.36 -13.08
CA LEU A 243 -0.73 -10.47 -12.46
C LEU A 243 -1.95 -10.28 -13.38
N TRP A 244 -1.75 -10.05 -14.68
CA TRP A 244 -2.87 -10.00 -15.63
C TRP A 244 -3.69 -11.28 -15.69
N LYS A 245 -3.01 -12.44 -15.63
CA LYS A 245 -3.69 -13.74 -15.53
C LYS A 245 -4.51 -13.82 -14.24
N ALA A 246 -3.95 -13.39 -13.11
CA ALA A 246 -4.63 -13.39 -11.81
C ALA A 246 -5.86 -12.48 -11.77
N VAL A 247 -5.82 -11.32 -12.45
CA VAL A 247 -6.99 -10.45 -12.64
C VAL A 247 -8.08 -11.17 -13.42
N LYS A 248 -7.73 -11.80 -14.55
CA LYS A 248 -8.69 -12.56 -15.39
C LYS A 248 -9.29 -13.75 -14.64
N GLU A 249 -8.51 -14.43 -13.80
CA GLU A 249 -8.94 -15.57 -12.97
C GLU A 249 -9.67 -15.13 -11.69
N LYS A 250 -9.87 -13.82 -11.46
CA LYS A 250 -10.51 -13.25 -10.26
C LYS A 250 -9.81 -13.62 -8.95
N VAL A 251 -8.50 -13.85 -9.00
CA VAL A 251 -7.66 -13.99 -7.80
C VAL A 251 -7.37 -12.61 -7.21
N ILE A 252 -7.16 -11.62 -8.07
CA ILE A 252 -7.11 -10.20 -7.69
C ILE A 252 -8.55 -9.67 -7.60
N ASP A 253 -8.85 -8.97 -6.52
CA ASP A 253 -10.19 -8.44 -6.21
C ASP A 253 -10.34 -6.97 -6.55
N VAL A 254 -9.26 -6.21 -6.46
CA VAL A 254 -9.25 -4.75 -6.51
C VAL A 254 -8.08 -4.24 -7.35
N VAL A 255 -8.30 -3.13 -8.04
CA VAL A 255 -7.24 -2.30 -8.62
C VAL A 255 -7.22 -1.00 -7.81
N GLY A 256 -6.19 -0.81 -7.00
CA GLY A 256 -5.93 0.42 -6.24
C GLY A 256 -4.74 1.16 -6.83
N SER A 257 -4.71 2.47 -6.78
CA SER A 257 -3.64 3.24 -7.46
C SER A 257 -2.32 3.25 -6.71
N ASP A 258 -2.34 3.12 -5.39
CA ASP A 258 -1.22 3.45 -4.51
C ASP A 258 -0.63 4.85 -4.84
N HIS A 259 -1.54 5.79 -5.13
CA HIS A 259 -1.16 7.17 -5.43
C HIS A 259 -0.40 7.76 -4.24
N ALA A 260 0.91 7.87 -4.39
CA ALA A 260 1.85 8.24 -3.33
C ALA A 260 2.81 9.34 -3.83
N PRO A 261 2.32 10.57 -4.00
CA PRO A 261 3.05 11.63 -4.68
C PRO A 261 4.33 12.06 -3.97
N HIS A 262 5.32 12.37 -4.79
CA HIS A 262 6.56 13.02 -4.42
C HIS A 262 6.81 14.20 -5.35
N THR A 263 7.52 15.22 -4.87
CA THR A 263 7.90 16.35 -5.72
C THR A 263 8.88 15.91 -6.82
N ILE A 264 8.90 16.63 -7.94
CA ILE A 264 9.88 16.41 -9.01
C ILE A 264 11.30 16.50 -8.47
N SER A 265 11.56 17.44 -7.54
CA SER A 265 12.87 17.58 -6.90
C SER A 265 13.27 16.33 -6.11
N GLU A 266 12.34 15.75 -5.34
CA GLU A 266 12.62 14.50 -4.61
C GLU A 266 12.89 13.35 -5.56
N LYS A 267 12.09 13.20 -6.62
CA LYS A 267 12.26 12.14 -7.62
C LYS A 267 13.53 12.28 -8.45
N ASN A 268 14.09 13.47 -8.57
CA ASN A 268 15.37 13.72 -9.23
C ASN A 268 16.59 13.46 -8.33
N ASN A 269 16.40 13.15 -7.07
CA ASN A 269 17.51 12.75 -6.21
C ASN A 269 18.15 11.45 -6.74
N LYS A 270 19.44 11.29 -6.42
CA LYS A 270 20.13 10.06 -6.73
C LYS A 270 19.54 8.91 -5.90
N TYR A 271 19.29 7.76 -6.55
CA TYR A 271 18.87 6.55 -5.85
C TYR A 271 19.90 6.18 -4.75
N PRO A 272 19.48 5.73 -3.54
CA PRO A 272 18.11 5.35 -3.16
C PRO A 272 17.27 6.49 -2.55
N ASN A 273 17.71 7.74 -2.58
CA ASN A 273 17.07 8.88 -1.90
C ASN A 273 16.01 9.59 -2.76
N SER A 274 15.59 8.98 -3.84
CA SER A 274 14.58 9.51 -4.77
C SER A 274 13.15 9.12 -4.43
#